data_0c11caedc52792b137c9a0451aa97da2
#
_entry.id   0c11caedc52792b137c9a0451aa97da2
#
_cell.length_a   1.000
_cell.length_b   1.000
_cell.length_c   1.000
_cell.angle_alpha   90.00
_cell.angle_beta   90.00
_cell.angle_gamma   90.00
#
_symmetry.space_group_name_H-M   'P 1'
#
loop_
_entity.id
_entity.type
_entity.pdbx_description
1 polymer ?
#
loop_
_entity_poly.entity_id
_entity_poly.type
_entity_poly.pdbx_seq_one_letter_code
_entity_poly.pdbx_strand_id
1 'polypeptide(L)'
;LMGCCLNDSLVGVAYVMRDELPGGCSTFADLEKIIGKNALEVAREYTFGRDNIQRGMATAILTAAENELDIPDDTTGDSMGLDITSADTVGMIGMIKPIAAYMKQKAGKLYVFDKGLEAGGETSLDLMAAQPEAIPECDILIVTGSSTINRTAEGLINMAKKARQIIFVGSSTPMFAAGWEQTPVNVLAGSFWKSEYKKEIFRAISLAGGTKNLGKYSVKKYLRLK
;
A
#
# COMPACT_ATOMS: atom_id res chain seq x y z
N LEU A 1 -9.78 -5.42 4.83
CA LEU A 1 -8.86 -4.56 5.56
C LEU A 1 -8.69 -5.06 6.99
N MET A 2 -7.58 -4.69 7.61
CA MET A 2 -7.24 -4.90 9.00
C MET A 2 -6.99 -3.53 9.62
N GLY A 3 -7.39 -3.35 10.87
CA GLY A 3 -7.17 -2.10 11.59
C GLY A 3 -6.57 -2.31 12.96
N CYS A 4 -5.77 -1.38 13.43
CA CYS A 4 -5.30 -1.31 14.81
C CYS A 4 -5.50 0.09 15.40
N CYS A 5 -5.44 0.18 16.72
CA CYS A 5 -5.47 1.45 17.44
C CYS A 5 -4.36 1.44 18.49
N LEU A 6 -3.49 2.46 18.46
CA LEU A 6 -2.43 2.65 19.44
C LEU A 6 -2.87 3.70 20.46
N ASN A 7 -2.67 3.42 21.74
CA ASN A 7 -2.95 4.33 22.86
C ASN A 7 -4.35 4.97 22.78
N ASP A 8 -5.35 4.22 22.32
CA ASP A 8 -6.74 4.68 22.10
C ASP A 8 -6.93 5.89 21.16
N SER A 9 -5.89 6.38 20.53
CA SER A 9 -5.92 7.61 19.72
C SER A 9 -5.42 7.45 18.30
N LEU A 10 -4.40 6.63 18.03
CA LEU A 10 -3.82 6.51 16.69
C LEU A 10 -4.42 5.31 15.96
N VAL A 11 -5.07 5.56 14.85
CA VAL A 11 -5.69 4.50 14.04
C VAL A 11 -4.85 4.21 12.80
N GLY A 12 -4.60 2.93 12.56
CA GLY A 12 -3.94 2.45 11.36
C GLY A 12 -4.74 1.37 10.66
N VAL A 13 -4.61 1.31 9.35
CA VAL A 13 -5.32 0.34 8.51
C VAL A 13 -4.38 -0.22 7.46
N ALA A 14 -4.40 -1.54 7.30
CA ALA A 14 -3.66 -2.23 6.24
C ALA A 14 -4.58 -3.11 5.39
N TYR A 15 -4.14 -3.42 4.18
CA TYR A 15 -4.83 -4.36 3.31
C TYR A 15 -4.64 -5.79 3.83
N VAL A 16 -5.67 -6.60 3.67
CA VAL A 16 -5.61 -8.05 3.93
C VAL A 16 -5.70 -8.77 2.59
N MET A 17 -4.67 -9.50 2.23
CA MET A 17 -4.55 -10.26 0.99
C MET A 17 -5.28 -11.60 1.14
N ARG A 18 -6.61 -11.58 0.98
CA ARG A 18 -7.48 -12.72 1.28
C ARG A 18 -7.11 -13.99 0.52
N ASP A 19 -6.72 -13.83 -0.74
CA ASP A 19 -6.40 -14.95 -1.63
C ASP A 19 -5.04 -15.60 -1.30
N GLU A 20 -4.27 -14.98 -0.43
CA GLU A 20 -2.95 -15.45 0.04
C GLU A 20 -2.97 -15.86 1.53
N LEU A 21 -4.17 -15.99 2.13
CA LEU A 21 -4.30 -16.42 3.52
C LEU A 21 -4.35 -17.93 3.64
N PRO A 22 -3.81 -18.50 4.74
CA PRO A 22 -4.05 -19.89 5.10
C PRO A 22 -5.55 -20.14 5.24
N GLY A 23 -6.02 -21.29 4.78
CA GLY A 23 -7.41 -21.71 5.00
C GLY A 23 -7.69 -21.95 6.48
N GLY A 24 -8.94 -21.76 6.88
CA GLY A 24 -9.41 -22.06 8.25
C GLY A 24 -10.12 -20.90 8.93
N CYS A 25 -10.77 -21.21 10.06
CA CYS A 25 -11.59 -20.24 10.82
C CYS A 25 -10.77 -19.37 11.77
N SER A 26 -9.53 -19.76 12.11
CA SER A 26 -8.65 -19.07 13.07
C SER A 26 -7.31 -18.78 12.43
N THR A 27 -7.31 -17.88 11.45
CA THR A 27 -6.10 -17.52 10.70
C THR A 27 -5.11 -16.70 11.52
N PHE A 28 -5.57 -16.02 12.59
CA PHE A 28 -4.73 -15.23 13.47
C PHE A 28 -4.85 -15.72 14.92
N ALA A 29 -4.12 -16.79 15.24
CA ALA A 29 -4.17 -17.45 16.55
C ALA A 29 -3.64 -16.59 17.72
N ASP A 30 -2.83 -15.56 17.43
CA ASP A 30 -2.12 -14.78 18.45
C ASP A 30 -2.82 -13.44 18.78
N LEU A 31 -4.05 -13.22 18.29
CA LEU A 31 -4.75 -11.95 18.48
C LEU A 31 -4.80 -11.51 19.96
N GLU A 32 -5.21 -12.41 20.85
CA GLU A 32 -5.30 -12.13 22.29
C GLU A 32 -3.93 -11.82 22.93
N LYS A 33 -2.85 -12.31 22.32
CA LYS A 33 -1.49 -12.16 22.86
C LYS A 33 -0.89 -10.80 22.54
N ILE A 34 -1.40 -10.06 21.56
CA ILE A 34 -0.84 -8.78 21.15
C ILE A 34 -1.59 -7.57 21.71
N ILE A 35 -2.83 -7.76 22.15
CA ILE A 35 -3.62 -6.69 22.75
C ILE A 35 -2.94 -6.21 24.04
N GLY A 36 -2.72 -4.91 24.15
CA GLY A 36 -2.05 -4.27 25.28
C GLY A 36 -0.52 -4.39 25.30
N LYS A 37 0.11 -5.05 24.31
CA LYS A 37 1.57 -5.08 24.19
C LYS A 37 2.14 -3.80 23.60
N ASN A 38 3.45 -3.63 23.79
CA ASN A 38 4.17 -2.54 23.16
C ASN A 38 4.09 -2.65 21.62
N ALA A 39 3.59 -1.59 20.98
CA ALA A 39 3.35 -1.57 19.54
C ALA A 39 4.63 -1.77 18.73
N LEU A 40 5.76 -1.19 19.18
CA LEU A 40 7.05 -1.32 18.49
C LEU A 40 7.56 -2.76 18.51
N GLU A 41 7.40 -3.46 19.64
CA GLU A 41 7.79 -4.87 19.77
C GLU A 41 6.96 -5.75 18.83
N VAL A 42 5.64 -5.56 18.82
CA VAL A 42 4.74 -6.31 17.92
C VAL A 42 5.06 -6.00 16.45
N ALA A 43 5.30 -4.74 16.10
CA ALA A 43 5.65 -4.36 14.73
C ALA A 43 6.98 -5.00 14.28
N ARG A 44 8.01 -5.01 15.14
CA ARG A 44 9.31 -5.65 14.85
C ARG A 44 9.16 -7.16 14.63
N GLU A 45 8.43 -7.83 15.51
CA GLU A 45 8.19 -9.27 15.39
C GLU A 45 7.42 -9.59 14.11
N TYR A 46 6.34 -8.88 13.84
CA TYR A 46 5.42 -9.21 12.77
C TYR A 46 5.81 -8.69 11.39
N THR A 47 6.72 -7.73 11.29
CA THR A 47 7.34 -7.37 10.01
C THR A 47 8.03 -8.57 9.36
N PHE A 48 8.63 -9.44 10.19
CA PHE A 48 9.21 -10.71 9.75
C PHE A 48 8.27 -11.91 9.94
N GLY A 49 6.99 -11.65 10.18
CA GLY A 49 5.97 -12.65 10.43
C GLY A 49 5.87 -13.72 9.35
N ARG A 50 5.40 -14.90 9.76
CA ARG A 50 5.32 -16.11 8.92
C ARG A 50 4.36 -15.98 7.74
N ASP A 51 3.33 -15.15 7.88
CA ASP A 51 2.24 -15.01 6.91
C ASP A 51 1.85 -13.55 6.68
N ASN A 52 0.99 -13.32 5.69
CA ASN A 52 0.52 -11.98 5.31
C ASN A 52 -0.38 -11.34 6.38
N ILE A 53 -0.96 -12.11 7.30
CA ILE A 53 -1.79 -11.55 8.39
C ILE A 53 -0.90 -10.89 9.42
N GLN A 54 0.16 -11.57 9.86
CA GLN A 54 1.12 -11.00 10.81
C GLN A 54 1.79 -9.75 10.22
N ARG A 55 2.27 -9.83 8.97
CA ARG A 55 2.87 -8.68 8.29
C ARG A 55 1.87 -7.54 8.04
N GLY A 56 0.61 -7.87 7.74
CA GLY A 56 -0.48 -6.90 7.66
C GLY A 56 -0.73 -6.18 8.98
N MET A 57 -0.66 -6.91 10.11
CA MET A 57 -0.77 -6.31 11.44
C MET A 57 0.40 -5.36 11.72
N ALA A 58 1.64 -5.75 11.42
CA ALA A 58 2.80 -4.86 11.52
C ALA A 58 2.60 -3.59 10.69
N THR A 59 2.12 -3.74 9.46
CA THR A 59 1.82 -2.59 8.58
C THR A 59 0.72 -1.72 9.17
N ALA A 60 -0.36 -2.28 9.73
CA ALA A 60 -1.41 -1.50 10.39
C ALA A 60 -0.87 -0.73 11.60
N ILE A 61 0.04 -1.31 12.37
CA ILE A 61 0.72 -0.63 13.49
C ILE A 61 1.58 0.54 12.95
N LEU A 62 2.34 0.32 11.89
CA LEU A 62 3.15 1.38 11.28
C LEU A 62 2.26 2.52 10.76
N THR A 63 1.17 2.19 10.04
CA THR A 63 0.23 3.21 9.53
C THR A 63 -0.57 3.90 10.63
N ALA A 64 -0.65 3.34 11.83
CA ALA A 64 -1.15 4.06 13.01
C ALA A 64 -0.11 5.04 13.56
N ALA A 65 1.13 4.59 13.73
CA ALA A 65 2.21 5.39 14.31
C ALA A 65 2.60 6.57 13.41
N GLU A 66 2.48 6.44 12.08
CA GLU A 66 2.81 7.53 11.14
C GLU A 66 1.90 8.76 11.28
N ASN A 67 0.73 8.64 11.94
CA ASN A 67 -0.12 9.82 12.21
C ASN A 67 0.55 10.86 13.13
N GLU A 68 1.64 10.50 13.80
CA GLU A 68 2.47 11.44 14.59
C GLU A 68 3.54 12.16 13.74
N LEU A 69 3.69 11.78 12.46
CA LEU A 69 4.65 12.43 11.57
C LEU A 69 4.06 13.71 10.97
N ASP A 70 4.89 14.74 10.89
CA ASP A 70 4.56 15.97 10.17
C ASP A 70 4.79 15.79 8.66
N ILE A 71 3.83 15.15 8.00
CA ILE A 71 3.84 14.93 6.54
C ILE A 71 2.74 15.78 5.91
N PRO A 72 3.04 16.54 4.84
CA PRO A 72 2.06 17.41 4.21
C PRO A 72 0.89 16.62 3.60
N ASP A 73 -0.26 17.27 3.53
CA ASP A 73 -1.41 16.74 2.81
C ASP A 73 -1.10 16.62 1.31
N ASP A 74 -1.62 15.59 0.70
CA ASP A 74 -1.48 15.40 -0.74
C ASP A 74 -2.34 16.42 -1.50
N THR A 75 -1.69 17.31 -2.21
CA THR A 75 -2.29 18.30 -3.12
C THR A 75 -2.12 17.92 -4.59
N THR A 76 -1.46 16.79 -4.88
CA THR A 76 -1.10 16.38 -6.24
C THR A 76 -2.21 15.62 -6.96
N GLY A 77 -3.16 15.06 -6.21
CA GLY A 77 -4.27 14.26 -6.74
C GLY A 77 -3.78 13.01 -7.49
N ASP A 78 -4.49 12.65 -8.55
CA ASP A 78 -4.21 11.43 -9.32
C ASP A 78 -2.89 11.49 -10.11
N SER A 79 -2.31 12.68 -10.27
CA SER A 79 -0.99 12.87 -10.92
C SER A 79 0.16 12.41 -10.03
N MET A 80 -0.03 12.39 -8.71
CA MET A 80 1.00 12.12 -7.69
C MET A 80 2.26 12.99 -7.89
N GLY A 81 2.09 14.22 -8.39
CA GLY A 81 3.19 15.14 -8.65
C GLY A 81 4.20 14.68 -9.71
N LEU A 82 3.79 13.75 -10.57
CA LEU A 82 4.63 13.20 -11.63
C LEU A 82 4.52 14.03 -12.90
N ASP A 83 5.67 14.30 -13.51
CA ASP A 83 5.75 14.84 -14.86
C ASP A 83 5.73 13.68 -15.85
N ILE A 84 4.54 13.42 -16.42
CA ILE A 84 4.26 12.29 -17.30
C ILE A 84 3.99 12.80 -18.70
N THR A 85 4.66 12.19 -19.66
CA THR A 85 4.53 12.52 -21.07
C THR A 85 4.02 11.32 -21.88
N SER A 86 3.58 11.58 -23.11
CA SER A 86 3.18 10.53 -24.06
C SER A 86 4.35 9.64 -24.53
N ALA A 87 5.59 9.95 -24.16
CA ALA A 87 6.74 9.09 -24.41
C ALA A 87 6.97 8.06 -23.31
N ASP A 88 6.35 8.25 -22.14
CA ASP A 88 6.61 7.41 -20.97
C ASP A 88 5.86 6.08 -20.99
N THR A 89 6.55 5.03 -20.55
CA THR A 89 5.96 3.76 -20.19
C THR A 89 5.78 3.71 -18.66
N VAL A 90 4.56 3.52 -18.21
CA VAL A 90 4.19 3.44 -16.79
C VAL A 90 3.84 2.01 -16.44
N GLY A 91 4.42 1.47 -15.37
CA GLY A 91 4.02 0.21 -14.72
C GLY A 91 3.23 0.52 -13.45
N MET A 92 2.10 -0.16 -13.25
CA MET A 92 1.29 -0.06 -12.03
C MET A 92 1.09 -1.45 -11.42
N ILE A 93 1.51 -1.62 -10.18
CA ILE A 93 1.30 -2.82 -9.38
C ILE A 93 0.18 -2.57 -8.38
N GLY A 94 -0.93 -3.28 -8.53
CA GLY A 94 -2.19 -3.03 -7.85
C GLY A 94 -3.04 -1.99 -8.59
N MET A 95 -4.28 -2.35 -8.93
CA MET A 95 -5.19 -1.47 -9.67
C MET A 95 -5.76 -0.36 -8.77
N ILE A 96 -5.26 0.85 -8.92
CA ILE A 96 -5.80 2.05 -8.29
C ILE A 96 -6.53 2.87 -9.35
N LYS A 97 -7.84 2.61 -9.49
CA LYS A 97 -8.65 3.09 -10.62
C LYS A 97 -8.49 4.58 -10.98
N PRO A 98 -8.52 5.55 -10.03
CA PRO A 98 -8.34 6.97 -10.39
C PRO A 98 -6.97 7.23 -11.00
N ILE A 99 -5.90 6.70 -10.40
CA ILE A 99 -4.52 6.85 -10.88
C ILE A 99 -4.36 6.17 -12.24
N ALA A 100 -4.87 4.94 -12.41
CA ALA A 100 -4.82 4.23 -13.69
C ALA A 100 -5.53 5.02 -14.80
N ALA A 101 -6.68 5.62 -14.51
CA ALA A 101 -7.40 6.45 -15.47
C ALA A 101 -6.60 7.69 -15.88
N TYR A 102 -5.95 8.36 -14.94
CA TYR A 102 -5.07 9.49 -15.20
C TYR A 102 -3.86 9.08 -16.05
N MET A 103 -3.16 7.99 -15.66
CA MET A 103 -1.98 7.50 -16.39
C MET A 103 -2.32 7.09 -17.82
N LYS A 104 -3.47 6.46 -18.03
CA LYS A 104 -3.95 6.07 -19.37
C LYS A 104 -4.15 7.25 -20.31
N GLN A 105 -4.44 8.44 -19.78
CA GLN A 105 -4.62 9.65 -20.58
C GLN A 105 -3.30 10.38 -20.90
N LYS A 106 -2.26 10.16 -20.08
CA LYS A 106 -1.02 10.94 -20.15
C LYS A 106 0.16 10.15 -20.70
N ALA A 107 0.32 8.90 -20.27
CA ALA A 107 1.44 8.05 -20.69
C ALA A 107 1.24 7.49 -22.10
N GLY A 108 2.34 7.23 -22.78
CA GLY A 108 2.32 6.52 -24.07
C GLY A 108 1.93 5.06 -23.92
N LYS A 109 2.33 4.43 -22.79
CA LYS A 109 1.98 3.06 -22.47
C LYS A 109 1.72 2.91 -20.96
N LEU A 110 0.72 2.12 -20.60
CA LEU A 110 0.41 1.76 -19.21
C LEU A 110 0.25 0.25 -19.11
N TYR A 111 1.08 -0.36 -18.28
CA TYR A 111 0.90 -1.73 -17.80
C TYR A 111 0.22 -1.71 -16.43
N VAL A 112 -0.76 -2.57 -16.19
CA VAL A 112 -1.44 -2.70 -14.91
C VAL A 112 -1.47 -4.15 -14.48
N PHE A 113 -0.86 -4.45 -13.36
CA PHE A 113 -0.77 -5.79 -12.77
C PHE A 113 -1.50 -5.84 -11.44
N ASP A 114 -2.50 -6.69 -11.31
CA ASP A 114 -3.23 -6.90 -10.05
C ASP A 114 -3.59 -8.37 -9.89
N LYS A 115 -2.86 -9.06 -9.01
CA LYS A 115 -3.01 -10.50 -8.78
C LYS A 115 -4.41 -10.90 -8.33
N GLY A 116 -5.02 -10.11 -7.44
CA GLY A 116 -6.36 -10.41 -6.91
C GLY A 116 -7.44 -10.23 -7.96
N LEU A 117 -7.35 -9.21 -8.81
CA LEU A 117 -8.29 -8.97 -9.89
C LEU A 117 -8.09 -9.96 -11.05
N GLU A 118 -6.83 -10.30 -11.40
CA GLU A 118 -6.53 -11.33 -12.39
C GLU A 118 -7.12 -12.69 -11.97
N ALA A 119 -6.92 -13.10 -10.71
CA ALA A 119 -7.51 -14.31 -10.16
C ALA A 119 -9.04 -14.27 -10.14
N GLY A 120 -9.64 -13.09 -10.05
CA GLY A 120 -11.08 -12.84 -10.16
C GLY A 120 -11.62 -12.82 -11.61
N GLY A 121 -10.77 -13.03 -12.62
CA GLY A 121 -11.14 -13.07 -14.03
C GLY A 121 -11.23 -11.70 -14.72
N GLU A 122 -10.62 -10.64 -14.14
CA GLU A 122 -10.53 -9.32 -14.79
C GLU A 122 -9.59 -9.40 -16.00
N THR A 123 -10.09 -9.09 -17.19
CA THR A 123 -9.37 -9.23 -18.47
C THR A 123 -8.76 -7.92 -18.98
N SER A 124 -9.04 -6.79 -18.32
CA SER A 124 -8.47 -5.48 -18.69
C SER A 124 -7.07 -5.23 -18.14
N LEU A 125 -6.47 -6.23 -17.50
CA LEU A 125 -5.16 -6.19 -16.86
C LEU A 125 -4.10 -6.87 -17.72
N ASP A 126 -2.84 -6.49 -17.48
CA ASP A 126 -1.70 -7.23 -17.97
C ASP A 126 -1.47 -8.49 -17.10
N LEU A 127 -1.08 -9.60 -17.73
CA LEU A 127 -0.85 -10.85 -17.00
C LEU A 127 0.33 -10.70 -16.03
N MET A 128 0.17 -11.19 -14.81
CA MET A 128 1.23 -11.17 -13.80
C MET A 128 2.54 -11.79 -14.29
N ALA A 129 2.45 -12.81 -15.16
CA ALA A 129 3.60 -13.47 -15.77
C ALA A 129 4.43 -12.55 -16.68
N ALA A 130 3.87 -11.45 -17.18
CA ALA A 130 4.58 -10.47 -18.01
C ALA A 130 5.40 -9.44 -17.22
N GLN A 131 5.33 -9.42 -15.89
CA GLN A 131 6.06 -8.46 -15.06
C GLN A 131 7.59 -8.47 -15.32
N PRO A 132 8.27 -9.63 -15.42
CA PRO A 132 9.72 -9.66 -15.62
C PRO A 132 10.18 -9.01 -16.94
N GLU A 133 9.31 -8.95 -17.93
CA GLU A 133 9.60 -8.35 -19.25
C GLU A 133 9.15 -6.88 -19.29
N ALA A 134 8.02 -6.57 -18.68
CA ALA A 134 7.40 -5.24 -18.78
C ALA A 134 8.01 -4.22 -17.78
N ILE A 135 8.26 -4.63 -16.53
CA ILE A 135 8.74 -3.71 -15.48
C ILE A 135 10.12 -3.10 -15.81
N PRO A 136 11.11 -3.86 -16.36
CA PRO A 136 12.39 -3.27 -16.74
C PRO A 136 12.30 -2.16 -17.80
N GLU A 137 11.25 -2.14 -18.58
CA GLU A 137 11.02 -1.13 -19.63
C GLU A 137 10.26 0.13 -19.16
N CYS A 138 9.78 0.12 -17.91
CA CYS A 138 9.02 1.23 -17.36
C CYS A 138 9.93 2.42 -16.99
N ASP A 139 9.53 3.61 -17.43
CA ASP A 139 10.14 4.89 -17.01
C ASP A 139 9.64 5.33 -15.63
N ILE A 140 8.44 4.90 -15.28
CA ILE A 140 7.78 5.17 -13.99
C ILE A 140 7.16 3.87 -13.48
N LEU A 141 7.41 3.53 -12.19
CA LEU A 141 6.79 2.39 -11.53
C LEU A 141 5.97 2.85 -10.32
N ILE A 142 4.68 2.56 -10.36
CA ILE A 142 3.73 2.82 -9.27
C ILE A 142 3.43 1.50 -8.58
N VAL A 143 3.69 1.42 -7.29
CA VAL A 143 3.61 0.18 -6.51
C VAL A 143 2.64 0.35 -5.35
N THR A 144 1.70 -0.55 -5.21
CA THR A 144 0.82 -0.58 -4.03
C THR A 144 1.62 -0.86 -2.76
N GLY A 145 1.33 -0.13 -1.68
CA GLY A 145 1.96 -0.36 -0.38
C GLY A 145 1.76 -1.78 0.16
N SER A 146 0.72 -2.50 -0.28
CA SER A 146 0.49 -3.90 0.11
C SER A 146 1.60 -4.86 -0.37
N SER A 147 2.44 -4.46 -1.33
CA SER A 147 3.61 -5.23 -1.77
C SER A 147 4.67 -5.41 -0.67
N THR A 148 4.67 -4.56 0.36
CA THR A 148 5.50 -4.75 1.56
C THR A 148 4.99 -5.91 2.42
N ILE A 149 3.67 -6.12 2.45
CA ILE A 149 3.02 -7.18 3.23
C ILE A 149 3.36 -8.56 2.65
N ASN A 150 3.26 -8.73 1.33
CA ASN A 150 3.57 -10.01 0.68
C ASN A 150 5.04 -10.16 0.24
N ARG A 151 5.91 -9.21 0.64
CA ARG A 151 7.36 -9.23 0.35
C ARG A 151 7.72 -9.19 -1.13
N THR A 152 6.85 -8.66 -1.98
CA THR A 152 7.18 -8.49 -3.41
C THR A 152 7.86 -7.16 -3.70
N ALA A 153 7.81 -6.20 -2.79
CA ALA A 153 8.31 -4.84 -2.98
C ALA A 153 9.77 -4.78 -3.44
N GLU A 154 10.68 -5.53 -2.80
CA GLU A 154 12.09 -5.55 -3.16
C GLU A 154 12.32 -6.10 -4.57
N GLY A 155 11.65 -7.19 -4.92
CA GLY A 155 11.72 -7.79 -6.27
C GLY A 155 11.24 -6.80 -7.35
N LEU A 156 10.13 -6.09 -7.10
CA LEU A 156 9.59 -5.09 -8.02
C LEU A 156 10.55 -3.91 -8.20
N ILE A 157 11.11 -3.38 -7.11
CA ILE A 157 12.12 -2.31 -7.14
C ILE A 157 13.35 -2.76 -7.94
N ASN A 158 13.82 -3.99 -7.71
CA ASN A 158 14.99 -4.53 -8.38
C ASN A 158 14.77 -4.77 -9.88
N MET A 159 13.56 -5.05 -10.32
CA MET A 159 13.21 -5.13 -11.74
C MET A 159 13.19 -3.78 -12.44
N ALA A 160 12.82 -2.72 -11.74
CA ALA A 160 12.59 -1.37 -12.31
C ALA A 160 13.90 -0.61 -12.63
N LYS A 161 14.80 -1.22 -13.38
CA LYS A 161 16.16 -0.70 -13.66
C LYS A 161 16.18 0.63 -14.40
N LYS A 162 15.22 0.85 -15.29
CA LYS A 162 15.10 2.04 -16.12
C LYS A 162 14.27 3.16 -15.46
N ALA A 163 13.50 2.81 -14.45
CA ALA A 163 12.55 3.74 -13.84
C ALA A 163 13.24 4.94 -13.21
N ARG A 164 12.93 6.14 -13.71
CA ARG A 164 13.38 7.41 -13.13
C ARG A 164 12.54 7.80 -11.89
N GLN A 165 11.36 7.21 -11.75
CA GLN A 165 10.46 7.42 -10.61
C GLN A 165 9.88 6.09 -10.15
N ILE A 166 10.02 5.79 -8.87
CA ILE A 166 9.38 4.67 -8.20
C ILE A 166 8.55 5.23 -7.05
N ILE A 167 7.25 4.95 -7.07
CA ILE A 167 6.28 5.50 -6.15
C ILE A 167 5.60 4.37 -5.40
N PHE A 168 5.55 4.45 -4.07
CA PHE A 168 4.69 3.58 -3.27
C PHE A 168 3.41 4.32 -2.87
N VAL A 169 2.25 3.70 -3.13
CA VAL A 169 0.96 4.35 -2.95
C VAL A 169 -0.07 3.44 -2.29
N GLY A 170 -0.96 4.04 -1.51
CA GLY A 170 -2.11 3.40 -0.89
C GLY A 170 -2.07 3.38 0.62
N SER A 171 -3.18 2.94 1.22
CA SER A 171 -3.38 2.94 2.68
C SER A 171 -2.47 1.98 3.47
N SER A 172 -1.73 1.14 2.78
CA SER A 172 -0.75 0.22 3.39
C SER A 172 0.69 0.63 3.09
N THR A 173 0.92 1.88 2.68
CA THR A 173 2.27 2.40 2.43
C THR A 173 2.83 2.97 3.73
N PRO A 174 3.87 2.36 4.33
CA PRO A 174 4.54 2.97 5.49
C PRO A 174 5.27 4.26 5.07
N MET A 175 4.93 5.38 5.74
CA MET A 175 5.40 6.73 5.38
C MET A 175 6.68 7.16 6.13
N PHE A 176 7.38 6.26 6.79
CA PHE A 176 8.64 6.56 7.49
C PHE A 176 9.80 6.69 6.50
N ALA A 177 10.23 7.91 6.19
CA ALA A 177 11.29 8.21 5.21
C ALA A 177 12.56 7.37 5.43
N ALA A 178 13.01 7.25 6.69
CA ALA A 178 14.22 6.51 7.04
C ALA A 178 14.22 5.04 6.56
N GLY A 179 13.04 4.40 6.50
CA GLY A 179 12.92 3.03 5.99
C GLY A 179 13.16 2.89 4.48
N TRP A 180 13.18 4.00 3.73
CA TRP A 180 13.31 4.02 2.28
C TRP A 180 14.62 4.66 1.78
N GLU A 181 15.46 5.19 2.66
CA GLU A 181 16.69 5.93 2.31
C GLU A 181 17.64 5.13 1.42
N GLN A 182 17.77 3.84 1.66
CA GLN A 182 18.65 2.94 0.90
C GLN A 182 17.99 2.33 -0.34
N THR A 183 16.81 2.81 -0.71
CA THR A 183 16.06 2.32 -1.89
C THR A 183 16.03 3.40 -2.99
N PRO A 184 15.77 3.05 -4.25
CA PRO A 184 15.55 4.04 -5.31
C PRO A 184 14.13 4.64 -5.30
N VAL A 185 13.33 4.40 -4.28
CA VAL A 185 11.98 4.97 -4.15
C VAL A 185 12.06 6.48 -4.00
N ASN A 186 11.23 7.20 -4.78
CA ASN A 186 11.25 8.65 -4.83
C ASN A 186 10.07 9.29 -4.08
N VAL A 187 8.93 8.58 -4.05
CA VAL A 187 7.68 9.13 -3.51
C VAL A 187 6.95 8.09 -2.69
N LEU A 188 6.41 8.54 -1.56
CA LEU A 188 5.43 7.82 -0.75
C LEU A 188 4.12 8.59 -0.76
N ALA A 189 3.02 7.92 -1.08
CA ALA A 189 1.67 8.48 -1.03
C ALA A 189 0.77 7.58 -0.19
N GLY A 190 0.40 8.04 0.99
CA GLY A 190 -0.30 7.26 2.00
C GLY A 190 -1.64 7.85 2.44
N SER A 191 -2.14 7.36 3.55
CA SER A 191 -3.40 7.83 4.14
C SER A 191 -3.29 7.84 5.65
N PHE A 192 -3.40 9.01 6.26
CA PHE A 192 -3.51 9.15 7.72
C PHE A 192 -4.97 9.05 8.14
N TRP A 193 -5.23 8.23 9.14
CA TRP A 193 -6.59 7.92 9.57
C TRP A 193 -7.02 8.83 10.71
N LYS A 194 -8.17 9.46 10.56
CA LYS A 194 -8.71 10.41 11.53
C LYS A 194 -9.23 9.67 12.76
N SER A 195 -8.58 9.85 13.89
CA SER A 195 -8.89 9.13 15.15
C SER A 195 -10.28 9.41 15.70
N GLU A 196 -10.85 10.60 15.42
CA GLU A 196 -12.22 10.95 15.80
C GLU A 196 -13.27 10.03 15.16
N TYR A 197 -12.93 9.38 14.04
CA TYR A 197 -13.79 8.39 13.36
C TYR A 197 -13.40 6.93 13.66
N LYS A 198 -12.67 6.69 14.74
CA LYS A 198 -12.21 5.34 15.13
C LYS A 198 -13.35 4.31 15.08
N LYS A 199 -14.49 4.63 15.69
CA LYS A 199 -15.64 3.71 15.76
C LYS A 199 -16.19 3.36 14.38
N GLU A 200 -16.33 4.35 13.51
CA GLU A 200 -16.83 4.19 12.14
C GLU A 200 -15.86 3.39 11.28
N ILE A 201 -14.56 3.63 11.43
CA ILE A 201 -13.50 2.88 10.73
C ILE A 201 -13.56 1.40 11.12
N PHE A 202 -13.54 1.09 12.42
CA PHE A 202 -13.59 -0.30 12.88
C PHE A 202 -14.92 -0.98 12.54
N ARG A 203 -16.04 -0.27 12.63
CA ARG A 203 -17.33 -0.79 12.16
C ARG A 203 -17.32 -1.12 10.68
N ALA A 204 -16.78 -0.25 9.84
CA ALA A 204 -16.70 -0.52 8.40
C ALA A 204 -15.80 -1.73 8.11
N ILE A 205 -14.66 -1.87 8.81
CA ILE A 205 -13.77 -3.03 8.68
C ILE A 205 -14.48 -4.32 9.10
N SER A 206 -15.21 -4.32 10.22
CA SER A 206 -15.96 -5.49 10.72
C SER A 206 -17.06 -5.95 9.77
N LEU A 207 -17.58 -5.05 8.95
CA LEU A 207 -18.55 -5.31 7.88
C LEU A 207 -17.89 -5.59 6.53
N ALA A 208 -16.60 -5.93 6.50
CA ALA A 208 -15.80 -6.16 5.30
C ALA A 208 -15.73 -4.95 4.33
N GLY A 209 -15.90 -3.73 4.84
CA GLY A 209 -15.78 -2.50 4.06
C GLY A 209 -14.37 -2.33 3.48
N GLY A 210 -14.29 -1.86 2.22
CA GLY A 210 -13.05 -1.58 1.53
C GLY A 210 -12.61 -0.11 1.66
N THR A 211 -11.50 0.24 1.00
CA THR A 211 -10.94 1.60 0.99
C THR A 211 -11.93 2.66 0.51
N LYS A 212 -12.83 2.30 -0.43
CA LYS A 212 -13.90 3.19 -0.89
C LYS A 212 -14.84 3.64 0.25
N ASN A 213 -15.15 2.73 1.18
CA ASN A 213 -16.01 3.03 2.32
C ASN A 213 -15.30 3.85 3.39
N LEU A 214 -13.99 3.69 3.50
CA LEU A 214 -13.15 4.30 4.54
C LEU A 214 -12.52 5.62 4.12
N GLY A 215 -12.40 5.93 2.84
CA GLY A 215 -11.65 7.08 2.32
C GLY A 215 -12.05 8.43 2.93
N LYS A 216 -13.32 8.62 3.27
CA LYS A 216 -13.83 9.84 3.93
C LYS A 216 -13.30 10.05 5.36
N TYR A 217 -12.77 9.01 5.98
CA TYR A 217 -12.20 9.03 7.33
C TYR A 217 -10.67 9.13 7.32
N SER A 218 -10.07 9.42 6.18
CA SER A 218 -8.62 9.59 6.04
C SER A 218 -8.26 10.90 5.37
N VAL A 219 -7.02 11.36 5.61
CA VAL A 219 -6.37 12.43 4.87
C VAL A 219 -5.28 11.80 4.02
N LYS A 220 -5.23 12.17 2.75
CA LYS A 220 -4.15 11.73 1.86
C LYS A 220 -2.89 12.50 2.19
N LYS A 221 -1.77 11.79 2.24
CA LYS A 221 -0.46 12.30 2.56
C LYS A 221 0.52 12.01 1.42
N TYR A 222 1.43 12.94 1.20
CA TYR A 222 2.43 12.86 0.14
C TYR A 222 3.81 13.23 0.68
N LEU A 223 4.79 12.39 0.42
CA LEU A 223 6.17 12.60 0.83
C LEU A 223 7.11 12.31 -0.34
N ARG A 224 7.83 13.34 -0.80
CA ARG A 224 8.94 13.19 -1.74
C ARG A 224 10.21 12.90 -0.94
N LEU A 225 10.90 11.80 -1.29
CA LEU A 225 12.13 11.35 -0.64
C LEU A 225 13.38 11.90 -1.33
N LYS A 226 13.31 12.08 -2.66
CA LYS A 226 14.43 12.54 -3.52
C LYS A 226 13.90 13.44 -4.61
#